data_31fd679c5f1b03387ee99e4bb97e2b2d
#
_entry.id   31fd679c5f1b03387ee99e4bb97e2b2d
#
_cell.length_a   1.000
_cell.length_b   1.000
_cell.length_c   1.000
_cell.angle_alpha   90.00
_cell.angle_beta   90.00
_cell.angle_gamma   90.00
#
_symmetry.space_group_name_H-M   'P 1'
#
loop_
_entity.id
_entity.type
_entity.pdbx_description
1 polymer ?
#
loop_
_entity_poly.entity_id
_entity_poly.type
_entity_poly.pdbx_seq_one_letter_code
_entity_poly.pdbx_strand_id
1 'polypeptide(L)'
;MPKAKCNGNKQEENLQLSRRNLFTLAGWAGLLASLTASAGATLRFMFPNIVYEPSPIIKLGNVSDYAEGTITFIESERIFVLRDDKGFRAISAVCQHLGCTVYWSETTNTYDCPCHGSVYDTTGAVI
;
A
#
# COMPACT_ATOMS: atom_id res chain seq x y z
N MET A 1 -75.75 11.59 43.76
CA MET A 1 -75.23 10.47 42.92
C MET A 1 -73.79 10.84 42.46
N PRO A 2 -72.74 10.21 43.00
CA PRO A 2 -71.39 10.50 42.57
C PRO A 2 -71.02 9.68 41.33
N LYS A 3 -70.50 10.36 40.32
CA LYS A 3 -70.00 9.77 39.09
C LYS A 3 -68.67 9.05 39.36
N ALA A 4 -68.61 7.76 39.12
CA ALA A 4 -67.39 6.97 39.17
C ALA A 4 -66.40 7.44 38.09
N LYS A 5 -65.21 7.87 38.46
CA LYS A 5 -64.06 8.07 37.60
C LYS A 5 -63.51 6.71 37.22
N CYS A 6 -63.59 6.33 35.94
CA CYS A 6 -62.81 5.23 35.40
C CYS A 6 -61.35 5.60 35.43
N ASN A 7 -60.62 4.96 36.32
CA ASN A 7 -59.16 5.07 36.39
C ASN A 7 -58.58 4.27 35.22
N GLY A 8 -58.08 4.98 34.20
CA GLY A 8 -57.40 4.37 33.06
C GLY A 8 -56.12 3.64 33.54
N ASN A 9 -56.25 2.36 33.61
CA ASN A 9 -55.12 1.46 33.85
C ASN A 9 -54.13 1.64 32.69
N LYS A 10 -53.02 2.28 32.94
CA LYS A 10 -51.87 2.21 32.06
C LYS A 10 -51.41 0.76 32.05
N GLN A 11 -51.88 0.00 31.07
CA GLN A 11 -51.28 -1.28 30.75
C GLN A 11 -49.81 -0.98 30.40
N GLU A 12 -48.91 -1.34 31.30
CA GLU A 12 -47.55 -1.60 30.95
C GLU A 12 -47.55 -2.69 29.91
N GLU A 13 -47.35 -2.29 28.67
CA GLU A 13 -47.19 -3.18 27.54
C GLU A 13 -45.88 -3.94 27.77
N ASN A 14 -45.96 -5.02 28.57
CA ASN A 14 -44.90 -6.00 28.68
C ASN A 14 -44.67 -6.52 27.27
N LEU A 15 -43.60 -6.05 26.65
CA LEU A 15 -43.16 -6.48 25.33
C LEU A 15 -42.76 -7.96 25.44
N GLN A 16 -43.73 -8.84 25.46
CA GLN A 16 -43.54 -10.30 25.40
C GLN A 16 -42.92 -10.58 24.03
N LEU A 17 -41.58 -10.59 23.95
CA LEU A 17 -40.85 -11.00 22.77
C LEU A 17 -41.20 -12.47 22.46
N SER A 18 -42.22 -12.67 21.64
CA SER A 18 -42.49 -13.99 21.07
C SER A 18 -41.22 -14.48 20.35
N ARG A 19 -40.90 -15.78 20.46
CA ARG A 19 -39.77 -16.42 19.76
C ARG A 19 -39.71 -16.00 18.28
N ARG A 20 -40.86 -15.91 17.64
CA ARG A 20 -40.98 -15.47 16.24
C ARG A 20 -40.51 -14.03 16.05
N ASN A 21 -40.90 -13.11 16.94
CA ASN A 21 -40.49 -11.70 16.85
C ASN A 21 -39.01 -11.53 17.15
N LEU A 22 -38.44 -12.36 18.04
CA LEU A 22 -37.03 -12.37 18.33
C LEU A 22 -36.20 -12.76 17.07
N PHE A 23 -36.61 -13.82 16.38
CA PHE A 23 -35.91 -14.24 15.15
C PHE A 23 -36.08 -13.24 14.01
N THR A 24 -37.25 -12.62 13.85
CA THR A 24 -37.43 -11.58 12.83
C THR A 24 -36.60 -10.34 13.15
N LEU A 25 -36.54 -9.90 14.41
CA LEU A 25 -35.74 -8.76 14.84
C LEU A 25 -34.25 -9.06 14.64
N ALA A 26 -33.76 -10.24 15.06
CA ALA A 26 -32.39 -10.66 14.87
C ALA A 26 -31.99 -10.72 13.37
N GLY A 27 -32.90 -11.23 12.52
CA GLY A 27 -32.71 -11.27 11.08
C GLY A 27 -32.57 -9.88 10.45
N TRP A 28 -33.46 -8.95 10.81
CA TRP A 28 -33.38 -7.58 10.33
C TRP A 28 -32.12 -6.84 10.86
N ALA A 29 -31.77 -7.04 12.14
CA ALA A 29 -30.57 -6.49 12.73
C ALA A 29 -29.30 -6.99 12.04
N GLY A 30 -29.22 -8.30 11.77
CA GLY A 30 -28.12 -8.91 11.03
C GLY A 30 -27.99 -8.38 9.59
N LEU A 31 -29.13 -8.23 8.90
CA LEU A 31 -29.16 -7.67 7.55
C LEU A 31 -28.66 -6.21 7.55
N LEU A 32 -29.17 -5.37 8.44
CA LEU A 32 -28.75 -3.98 8.54
C LEU A 32 -27.25 -3.86 8.91
N ALA A 33 -26.78 -4.67 9.86
CA ALA A 33 -25.36 -4.69 10.23
C ALA A 33 -24.48 -5.10 9.04
N SER A 34 -24.87 -6.09 8.26
CA SER A 34 -24.15 -6.53 7.07
C SER A 34 -24.12 -5.44 5.99
N LEU A 35 -25.25 -4.79 5.73
CA LEU A 35 -25.33 -3.70 4.75
C LEU A 35 -24.48 -2.48 5.16
N THR A 36 -24.53 -2.09 6.43
CA THR A 36 -23.70 -0.96 6.92
C THR A 36 -22.23 -1.28 6.89
N ALA A 37 -21.82 -2.50 7.27
CA ALA A 37 -20.44 -2.94 7.18
C ALA A 37 -19.94 -2.96 5.73
N SER A 38 -20.73 -3.48 4.80
CA SER A 38 -20.40 -3.49 3.37
C SER A 38 -20.29 -2.07 2.78
N ALA A 39 -21.24 -1.19 3.13
CA ALA A 39 -21.20 0.21 2.71
C ALA A 39 -19.95 0.92 3.26
N GLY A 40 -19.63 0.70 4.53
CA GLY A 40 -18.42 1.25 5.16
C GLY A 40 -17.14 0.76 4.50
N ALA A 41 -17.05 -0.53 4.18
CA ALA A 41 -15.91 -1.11 3.47
C ALA A 41 -15.77 -0.52 2.05
N THR A 42 -16.88 -0.36 1.34
CA THR A 42 -16.88 0.24 0.00
C THR A 42 -16.44 1.70 0.03
N LEU A 43 -16.96 2.49 0.98
CA LEU A 43 -16.55 3.88 1.16
C LEU A 43 -15.05 3.98 1.48
N ARG A 44 -14.55 3.11 2.39
CA ARG A 44 -13.12 3.10 2.72
C ARG A 44 -12.25 2.72 1.52
N PHE A 45 -12.73 1.83 0.66
CA PHE A 45 -12.03 1.47 -0.58
C PHE A 45 -12.00 2.62 -1.59
N MET A 46 -13.07 3.44 -1.65
CA MET A 46 -13.13 4.62 -2.52
C MET A 46 -12.16 5.73 -2.11
N PHE A 47 -11.77 5.78 -0.82
CA PHE A 47 -10.77 6.72 -0.33
C PHE A 47 -9.45 5.98 -0.07
N PRO A 48 -8.59 5.81 -1.09
CA PRO A 48 -7.30 5.16 -0.89
C PRO A 48 -6.48 5.94 0.13
N ASN A 49 -5.84 5.22 1.06
CA ASN A 49 -4.82 5.82 1.89
C ASN A 49 -3.68 6.23 0.94
N ILE A 50 -3.54 7.52 0.69
CA ILE A 50 -2.36 8.04 0.03
C ILE A 50 -1.22 7.78 1.01
N VAL A 51 -0.47 6.71 0.77
CA VAL A 51 0.81 6.51 1.43
C VAL A 51 1.69 7.64 0.89
N TYR A 52 2.15 8.52 1.77
CA TYR A 52 3.16 9.51 1.42
C TYR A 52 4.41 8.71 1.05
N GLU A 53 4.59 8.47 -0.23
CA GLU A 53 5.86 7.93 -0.70
C GLU A 53 6.95 8.94 -0.39
N PRO A 54 8.10 8.49 0.14
CA PRO A 54 9.24 9.37 0.34
C PRO A 54 9.57 10.05 -0.98
N SER A 55 10.07 11.30 -0.89
CA SER A 55 10.42 12.07 -2.09
C SER A 55 11.27 11.23 -3.04
N PRO A 56 10.93 11.17 -4.34
CA PRO A 56 11.75 10.46 -5.32
C PRO A 56 13.12 11.14 -5.55
N ILE A 57 13.37 12.27 -4.87
CA ILE A 57 14.62 13.00 -4.98
C ILE A 57 15.62 12.45 -3.95
N ILE A 58 16.66 11.81 -4.42
CA ILE A 58 17.76 11.28 -3.63
C ILE A 58 18.91 12.29 -3.66
N LYS A 59 19.41 12.67 -2.48
CA LYS A 59 20.57 13.57 -2.37
C LYS A 59 21.84 12.73 -2.31
N LEU A 60 22.68 12.85 -3.33
CA LEU A 60 23.88 12.03 -3.50
C LEU A 60 25.18 12.70 -3.03
N GLY A 61 25.11 13.83 -2.34
CA GLY A 61 26.31 14.56 -1.89
C GLY A 61 26.86 15.53 -2.92
N ASN A 62 28.18 15.73 -2.94
CA ASN A 62 28.85 16.68 -3.82
C ASN A 62 29.30 16.03 -5.12
N VAL A 63 29.35 16.82 -6.19
CA VAL A 63 29.85 16.39 -7.51
C VAL A 63 31.29 15.91 -7.45
N SER A 64 32.11 16.50 -6.55
CA SER A 64 33.51 16.14 -6.34
C SER A 64 33.74 14.73 -5.80
N ASP A 65 32.71 14.13 -5.19
CA ASP A 65 32.81 12.82 -4.56
C ASP A 65 32.80 11.67 -5.59
N TYR A 66 32.52 12.01 -6.84
CA TYR A 66 32.43 11.06 -7.97
C TYR A 66 33.51 11.35 -9.00
N ALA A 67 34.44 10.42 -9.16
CA ALA A 67 35.49 10.55 -10.19
C ALA A 67 34.91 10.33 -11.61
N GLU A 68 35.54 10.99 -12.61
CA GLU A 68 35.13 10.77 -14.01
C GLU A 68 35.47 9.34 -14.48
N GLY A 69 34.58 8.76 -15.26
CA GLY A 69 34.69 7.40 -15.77
C GLY A 69 34.43 6.31 -14.74
N THR A 70 33.85 6.64 -13.58
CA THR A 70 33.58 5.65 -12.52
C THR A 70 32.10 5.32 -12.40
N ILE A 71 31.83 4.09 -11.94
CA ILE A 71 30.53 3.61 -11.54
C ILE A 71 30.54 3.45 -10.02
N THR A 72 29.74 4.23 -9.32
CA THR A 72 29.64 4.19 -7.86
C THR A 72 28.30 3.58 -7.46
N PHE A 73 28.34 2.53 -6.65
CA PHE A 73 27.13 1.90 -6.11
C PHE A 73 26.74 2.54 -4.77
N ILE A 74 25.52 3.05 -4.68
CA ILE A 74 24.93 3.60 -3.45
C ILE A 74 24.00 2.54 -2.87
N GLU A 75 24.50 1.83 -1.86
CA GLU A 75 23.82 0.67 -1.28
C GLU A 75 22.49 1.05 -0.63
N SER A 76 22.42 2.16 0.11
CA SER A 76 21.22 2.62 0.82
C SER A 76 20.03 2.83 -0.11
N GLU A 77 20.29 3.32 -1.32
CA GLU A 77 19.27 3.66 -2.31
C GLU A 77 19.15 2.63 -3.43
N ARG A 78 20.07 1.65 -3.46
CA ARG A 78 20.17 0.62 -4.49
C ARG A 78 20.22 1.21 -5.89
N ILE A 79 21.13 2.17 -6.09
CA ILE A 79 21.38 2.82 -7.38
C ILE A 79 22.87 2.81 -7.72
N PHE A 80 23.16 2.74 -9.01
CA PHE A 80 24.48 3.03 -9.56
C PHE A 80 24.49 4.47 -10.07
N VAL A 81 25.51 5.21 -9.71
CA VAL A 81 25.79 6.55 -10.23
C VAL A 81 26.99 6.45 -11.14
N LEU A 82 26.80 6.84 -12.38
CA LEU A 82 27.82 6.86 -13.41
C LEU A 82 28.18 8.33 -13.70
N ARG A 83 29.46 8.64 -13.73
CA ARG A 83 29.96 9.92 -14.20
C ARG A 83 30.78 9.71 -15.47
N ASP A 84 30.32 10.29 -16.56
CA ASP A 84 31.01 10.28 -17.85
C ASP A 84 31.30 11.74 -18.33
N ASP A 85 31.90 11.87 -19.51
CA ASP A 85 32.18 13.15 -20.15
C ASP A 85 30.94 14.00 -20.45
N LYS A 86 29.76 13.37 -20.49
CA LYS A 86 28.45 14.01 -20.76
C LYS A 86 27.73 14.41 -19.47
N GLY A 87 28.20 13.96 -18.31
CA GLY A 87 27.63 14.28 -17.01
C GLY A 87 27.32 13.08 -16.14
N PHE A 88 26.23 13.17 -15.38
CA PHE A 88 25.80 12.12 -14.46
C PHE A 88 24.63 11.34 -15.02
N ARG A 89 24.69 10.02 -14.82
CA ARG A 89 23.56 9.10 -15.04
C ARG A 89 23.34 8.26 -13.80
N ALA A 90 22.10 7.92 -13.52
CA ALA A 90 21.76 7.00 -12.46
C ALA A 90 20.99 5.80 -13.02
N ILE A 91 21.34 4.59 -12.58
CA ILE A 91 20.70 3.34 -12.96
C ILE A 91 20.25 2.63 -11.69
N SER A 92 19.02 2.16 -11.68
CA SER A 92 18.50 1.38 -10.55
C SER A 92 19.23 0.03 -10.47
N ALA A 93 19.69 -0.31 -9.27
CA ALA A 93 20.26 -1.63 -8.99
C ALA A 93 19.20 -2.68 -8.64
N VAL A 94 17.93 -2.39 -8.93
CA VAL A 94 16.82 -3.30 -8.67
C VAL A 94 16.47 -4.07 -9.94
N CYS A 95 16.67 -5.38 -9.90
CA CYS A 95 16.32 -6.27 -11.01
C CYS A 95 14.81 -6.23 -11.30
N GLN A 96 14.44 -6.05 -12.56
CA GLN A 96 13.05 -5.95 -12.99
C GLN A 96 12.25 -7.26 -12.81
N HIS A 97 12.95 -8.41 -12.66
CA HIS A 97 12.30 -9.71 -12.53
C HIS A 97 11.59 -9.86 -11.16
N LEU A 98 12.35 -9.88 -10.07
CA LEU A 98 11.83 -10.06 -8.69
C LEU A 98 12.51 -9.13 -7.67
N GLY A 99 13.08 -8.02 -8.10
CA GLY A 99 13.59 -6.99 -7.21
C GLY A 99 14.92 -7.31 -6.52
N CYS A 100 15.68 -8.33 -6.98
CA CYS A 100 17.03 -8.61 -6.47
C CYS A 100 17.97 -7.45 -6.77
N THR A 101 19.00 -7.25 -5.94
CA THR A 101 20.06 -6.28 -6.25
C THR A 101 20.96 -6.84 -7.34
N VAL A 102 21.21 -6.07 -8.40
CA VAL A 102 22.19 -6.38 -9.43
C VAL A 102 23.55 -5.85 -9.05
N TYR A 103 24.60 -6.43 -9.60
CA TYR A 103 25.99 -6.06 -9.35
C TYR A 103 26.68 -5.70 -10.66
N TRP A 104 27.57 -4.70 -10.60
CA TRP A 104 28.41 -4.34 -11.73
C TRP A 104 29.55 -5.34 -11.89
N SER A 105 29.74 -5.82 -13.10
CA SER A 105 30.84 -6.70 -13.49
C SER A 105 31.80 -5.94 -14.41
N GLU A 106 32.99 -5.65 -13.91
CA GLU A 106 34.03 -4.97 -14.69
C GLU A 106 34.56 -5.83 -15.84
N THR A 107 34.50 -7.15 -15.69
CA THR A 107 35.02 -8.10 -16.71
C THR A 107 34.14 -8.15 -17.94
N THR A 108 32.84 -8.07 -17.78
CA THR A 108 31.85 -8.13 -18.87
C THR A 108 31.30 -6.77 -19.26
N ASN A 109 31.52 -5.73 -18.43
CA ASN A 109 30.87 -4.41 -18.52
C ASN A 109 29.35 -4.52 -18.54
N THR A 110 28.80 -5.33 -17.65
CA THR A 110 27.36 -5.58 -17.51
C THR A 110 26.93 -5.46 -16.05
N TYR A 111 25.61 -5.26 -15.85
CA TYR A 111 25.01 -5.43 -14.54
C TYR A 111 24.36 -6.81 -14.47
N ASP A 112 24.80 -7.62 -13.54
CA ASP A 112 24.44 -9.03 -13.45
C ASP A 112 23.54 -9.27 -12.22
N CYS A 113 22.42 -9.96 -12.42
CA CYS A 113 21.52 -10.35 -11.34
C CYS A 113 21.87 -11.77 -10.88
N PRO A 114 22.32 -11.97 -9.62
CA PRO A 114 22.75 -13.27 -9.14
C PRO A 114 21.59 -14.24 -8.89
N CYS A 115 20.35 -13.74 -8.81
CA CYS A 115 19.20 -14.56 -8.45
C CYS A 115 18.80 -15.53 -9.58
N HIS A 116 18.69 -15.03 -10.80
CA HIS A 116 18.20 -15.80 -11.94
C HIS A 116 18.97 -15.52 -13.25
N GLY A 117 20.13 -14.84 -13.14
CA GLY A 117 21.01 -14.63 -14.27
C GLY A 117 20.54 -13.58 -15.31
N SER A 118 19.66 -12.64 -14.90
CA SER A 118 19.34 -11.50 -15.77
C SER A 118 20.57 -10.63 -15.94
N VAL A 119 20.87 -10.22 -17.18
CA VAL A 119 22.03 -9.39 -17.52
C VAL A 119 21.54 -8.10 -18.18
N TYR A 120 22.17 -6.98 -17.83
CA TYR A 120 21.82 -5.66 -18.34
C TYR A 120 23.09 -4.99 -18.88
N ASP A 121 22.95 -4.24 -19.94
CA ASP A 121 24.04 -3.46 -20.52
C ASP A 121 24.38 -2.20 -19.70
N THR A 122 25.36 -1.44 -20.16
CA THR A 122 25.81 -0.18 -19.53
C THR A 122 24.71 0.90 -19.53
N THR A 123 23.64 0.76 -20.28
CA THR A 123 22.48 1.66 -20.30
C THR A 123 21.38 1.22 -19.35
N GLY A 124 21.44 -0.01 -18.82
CA GLY A 124 20.42 -0.64 -18.00
C GLY A 124 19.37 -1.40 -18.82
N ALA A 125 19.58 -1.61 -20.12
CA ALA A 125 18.71 -2.43 -20.94
C ALA A 125 19.03 -3.92 -20.77
N VAL A 126 18.00 -4.77 -20.81
CA VAL A 126 18.17 -6.24 -20.72
C VAL A 126 18.82 -6.78 -21.98
N ILE A 127 19.81 -7.67 -21.84
CA ILE A 127 20.47 -8.40 -22.93
C ILE A 127 20.14 -9.87 -22.90
#